data_c39231650155af6259284ef1c8a115c2
#
_entry.id   c39231650155af6259284ef1c8a115c2
#
_cell.length_a   1.000
_cell.length_b   1.000
_cell.length_c   1.000
_cell.angle_alpha   90.00
_cell.angle_beta   90.00
_cell.angle_gamma   90.00
#
_symmetry.space_group_name_H-M   'P 1'
#
loop_
_entity.id
_entity.type
_entity.pdbx_description
1 polymer ?
#
loop_
_entity_poly.entity_id
_entity_poly.type
_entity_poly.pdbx_seq_one_letter_code
_entity_poly.pdbx_strand_id
1 'polypeptide(L)'
;MPLVIDAPDASFRLNYLFNRVEISHDFRQTWSIFYKDENHPLGALRGLTFHRGALFLVTDSGIYSSPSDVPQFTLVSPQRKGAEFVDIESYENMLYACTNDAIFQASSGSRWRLKYDGKACGHFFSLLHFQGKLFAACEKGIYVSSQEGKFWHPRFISKELGMFVALDGLGDKLFAQTDKGFFVSDDAAQHWHPQDNVKGPWTAAMGGTMLFEPRLKKREKNSEKIL
;
A
#
# COMPACT_ATOMS: atom_id res chain seq x y z
N MET A 1 0.31 2.55 0.29
CA MET A 1 0.40 1.99 -1.08
C MET A 1 0.09 3.11 -2.06
N PRO A 2 0.99 3.46 -2.96
CA PRO A 2 0.72 4.46 -3.99
C PRO A 2 -0.43 3.97 -4.89
N LEU A 3 -1.37 4.86 -5.17
CA LEU A 3 -2.50 4.56 -6.04
C LEU A 3 -2.09 4.43 -7.50
N VAL A 4 -1.06 5.16 -7.87
CA VAL A 4 -0.49 5.15 -9.20
C VAL A 4 1.02 5.04 -9.06
N ILE A 5 1.60 4.11 -9.76
CA ILE A 5 3.05 3.93 -9.88
C ILE A 5 3.50 4.26 -11.30
N ASP A 6 4.65 4.90 -11.42
CA ASP A 6 5.23 5.23 -12.69
C ASP A 6 6.37 4.26 -13.03
N ALA A 7 6.35 3.77 -14.25
CA ALA A 7 7.44 3.10 -14.94
C ALA A 7 7.95 4.03 -16.06
N PRO A 8 9.09 3.75 -16.68
CA PRO A 8 9.68 4.65 -17.68
C PRO A 8 8.74 5.04 -18.84
N ASP A 9 7.91 4.11 -19.30
CA ASP A 9 7.09 4.28 -20.51
C ASP A 9 5.57 4.24 -20.23
N ALA A 10 5.17 4.07 -18.97
CA ALA A 10 3.76 3.94 -18.60
C ALA A 10 3.53 4.21 -17.11
N SER A 11 2.29 4.55 -16.77
CA SER A 11 1.81 4.54 -15.39
C SER A 11 0.89 3.34 -15.16
N PHE A 12 0.91 2.79 -13.95
CA PHE A 12 0.08 1.66 -13.56
C PHE A 12 -0.72 1.98 -12.31
N ARG A 13 -1.90 1.38 -12.17
CA ARG A 13 -2.69 1.46 -10.95
C ARG A 13 -3.42 0.16 -10.64
N LEU A 14 -3.70 -0.06 -9.36
CA LEU A 14 -4.64 -1.09 -8.93
C LEU A 14 -6.06 -0.54 -8.96
N ASN A 15 -6.93 -1.25 -9.64
CA ASN A 15 -8.37 -1.04 -9.54
C ASN A 15 -8.97 -2.14 -8.65
N TYR A 16 -9.12 -1.82 -7.36
CA TYR A 16 -9.59 -2.79 -6.34
C TYR A 16 -11.03 -3.24 -6.57
N LEU A 17 -11.88 -2.35 -7.09
CA LEU A 17 -13.28 -2.65 -7.34
C LEU A 17 -13.46 -3.79 -8.35
N PHE A 18 -12.58 -3.80 -9.37
CA PHE A 18 -12.62 -4.79 -10.44
C PHE A 18 -11.49 -5.81 -10.37
N ASN A 19 -10.71 -5.81 -9.29
CA ASN A 19 -9.58 -6.71 -9.06
C ASN A 19 -8.63 -6.81 -10.27
N ARG A 20 -8.16 -5.66 -10.76
CA ARG A 20 -7.34 -5.58 -11.97
C ARG A 20 -6.23 -4.54 -11.86
N VAL A 21 -5.18 -4.71 -12.67
CA VAL A 21 -4.15 -3.72 -12.92
C VAL A 21 -4.49 -2.97 -14.19
N GLU A 22 -4.44 -1.65 -14.16
CA GLU A 22 -4.67 -0.79 -15.31
C GLU A 22 -3.38 -0.06 -15.68
N ILE A 23 -3.24 0.26 -16.98
CA ILE A 23 -2.08 0.94 -17.57
C ILE A 23 -2.51 2.20 -18.29
N SER A 24 -1.67 3.23 -18.25
CA SER A 24 -1.79 4.47 -19.00
C SER A 24 -0.47 4.79 -19.72
N HIS A 25 -0.54 5.12 -21.00
CA HIS A 25 0.59 5.57 -21.82
C HIS A 25 0.53 7.06 -22.17
N ASP A 26 -0.44 7.79 -21.64
CA ASP A 26 -0.75 9.18 -21.99
C ASP A 26 -0.77 10.11 -20.76
N PHE A 27 0.19 9.91 -19.86
CA PHE A 27 0.32 10.69 -18.62
C PHE A 27 -0.94 10.65 -17.75
N ARG A 28 -1.54 9.46 -17.61
CA ARG A 28 -2.70 9.17 -16.76
C ARG A 28 -4.02 9.77 -17.24
N GLN A 29 -4.10 10.21 -18.52
CA GLN A 29 -5.33 10.74 -19.09
C GLN A 29 -6.35 9.65 -19.39
N THR A 30 -5.87 8.53 -19.98
CA THR A 30 -6.72 7.36 -20.22
C THR A 30 -6.11 6.10 -19.61
N TRP A 31 -6.97 5.15 -19.26
CA TRP A 31 -6.59 3.89 -18.62
C TRP A 31 -7.18 2.73 -19.38
N SER A 32 -6.36 1.73 -19.66
CA SER A 32 -6.77 0.44 -20.23
C SER A 32 -6.41 -0.70 -19.28
N ILE A 33 -7.03 -1.86 -19.49
CA ILE A 33 -6.72 -3.04 -18.67
C ILE A 33 -5.34 -3.55 -19.07
N PHE A 34 -4.41 -3.62 -18.13
CA PHE A 34 -3.14 -4.32 -18.28
C PHE A 34 -3.29 -5.79 -17.90
N TYR A 35 -3.86 -6.06 -16.73
CA TYR A 35 -4.08 -7.41 -16.22
C TYR A 35 -5.41 -7.47 -15.48
N LYS A 36 -6.16 -8.55 -15.73
CA LYS A 36 -7.39 -8.86 -15.02
C LYS A 36 -7.29 -10.26 -14.44
N ASP A 37 -7.50 -10.35 -13.14
CA ASP A 37 -7.49 -11.64 -12.44
C ASP A 37 -8.84 -12.35 -12.65
N GLU A 38 -8.98 -12.98 -13.82
CA GLU A 38 -10.19 -13.74 -14.17
C GLU A 38 -10.31 -14.97 -13.26
N ASN A 39 -11.49 -15.16 -12.70
CA ASN A 39 -11.78 -16.21 -11.70
C ASN A 39 -11.01 -16.08 -10.38
N HIS A 40 -10.32 -14.96 -10.16
CA HIS A 40 -9.59 -14.64 -8.94
C HIS A 40 -8.55 -15.69 -8.46
N PRO A 41 -7.73 -16.31 -9.37
CA PRO A 41 -6.74 -17.29 -8.96
C PRO A 41 -5.65 -16.70 -8.06
N LEU A 42 -5.40 -15.38 -8.13
CA LEU A 42 -4.45 -14.69 -7.27
C LEU A 42 -5.07 -14.22 -5.95
N GLY A 43 -6.39 -14.18 -5.87
CA GLY A 43 -7.13 -13.59 -4.76
C GLY A 43 -7.23 -12.06 -4.87
N ALA A 44 -7.50 -11.38 -3.76
CA ALA A 44 -7.58 -9.93 -3.76
C ALA A 44 -6.21 -9.29 -4.01
N LEU A 45 -6.15 -8.32 -4.93
CA LEU A 45 -4.97 -7.52 -5.19
C LEU A 45 -4.82 -6.49 -4.07
N ARG A 46 -3.60 -6.36 -3.49
CA ARG A 46 -3.35 -5.57 -2.29
C ARG A 46 -2.37 -4.43 -2.51
N GLY A 47 -1.23 -4.69 -3.11
CA GLY A 47 -0.15 -3.73 -3.31
C GLY A 47 0.52 -3.90 -4.67
N LEU A 48 0.97 -2.81 -5.27
CA LEU A 48 1.65 -2.80 -6.55
C LEU A 48 2.84 -1.84 -6.50
N THR A 49 3.98 -2.27 -7.02
CA THR A 49 5.14 -1.40 -7.22
C THR A 49 5.90 -1.76 -8.49
N PHE A 50 6.66 -0.81 -9.02
CA PHE A 50 7.59 -1.05 -10.14
C PHE A 50 9.02 -1.10 -9.62
N HIS A 51 9.76 -2.14 -10.03
CA HIS A 51 11.15 -2.32 -9.62
C HIS A 51 11.97 -2.97 -10.73
N ARG A 52 13.03 -2.28 -11.20
CA ARG A 52 14.00 -2.82 -12.17
C ARG A 52 13.35 -3.45 -13.41
N GLY A 53 12.42 -2.78 -14.04
CA GLY A 53 11.77 -3.24 -15.28
C GLY A 53 10.61 -4.20 -15.07
N ALA A 54 10.24 -4.52 -13.82
CA ALA A 54 9.15 -5.43 -13.51
C ALA A 54 8.14 -4.80 -12.55
N LEU A 55 6.89 -5.19 -12.70
CA LEU A 55 5.82 -4.96 -11.73
C LEU A 55 5.86 -6.05 -10.67
N PHE A 56 5.65 -5.67 -9.42
CA PHE A 56 5.47 -6.58 -8.30
C PHE A 56 4.12 -6.33 -7.67
N LEU A 57 3.33 -7.40 -7.56
CA LEU A 57 1.94 -7.38 -7.11
C LEU A 57 1.79 -8.24 -5.85
N VAL A 58 1.33 -7.64 -4.77
CA VAL A 58 0.92 -8.37 -3.54
C VAL A 58 -0.55 -8.77 -3.69
N THR A 59 -0.82 -10.02 -3.37
CA THR A 59 -2.17 -10.60 -3.40
C THR A 59 -2.43 -11.48 -2.18
N ASP A 60 -3.64 -12.00 -2.04
CA ASP A 60 -3.96 -12.98 -0.98
C ASP A 60 -3.15 -14.28 -1.10
N SER A 61 -2.66 -14.63 -2.29
CA SER A 61 -1.88 -15.85 -2.53
C SER A 61 -0.37 -15.66 -2.40
N GLY A 62 0.13 -14.41 -2.44
CA GLY A 62 1.56 -14.11 -2.35
C GLY A 62 1.99 -12.89 -3.13
N ILE A 63 3.27 -12.83 -3.43
CA ILE A 63 3.87 -11.80 -4.27
C ILE A 63 4.12 -12.40 -5.65
N TYR A 64 3.62 -11.70 -6.66
CA TYR A 64 3.79 -12.03 -8.07
C TYR A 64 4.62 -10.97 -8.76
N SER A 65 5.30 -11.34 -9.85
CA SER A 65 5.99 -10.38 -10.70
C SER A 65 5.64 -10.59 -12.18
N SER A 66 5.68 -9.50 -12.93
CA SER A 66 5.49 -9.48 -14.38
C SER A 66 6.41 -8.41 -14.98
N PRO A 67 7.03 -8.62 -16.16
CA PRO A 67 7.58 -7.51 -16.93
C PRO A 67 6.53 -6.42 -17.14
N SER A 68 6.95 -5.16 -17.21
CA SER A 68 5.99 -4.04 -17.32
C SER A 68 5.32 -3.94 -18.70
N ASP A 69 5.81 -4.65 -19.68
CA ASP A 69 5.26 -4.73 -21.05
C ASP A 69 4.46 -6.02 -21.33
N VAL A 70 4.47 -6.98 -20.40
CA VAL A 70 3.81 -8.29 -20.57
C VAL A 70 2.87 -8.54 -19.38
N PRO A 71 1.55 -8.64 -19.58
CA PRO A 71 0.59 -8.83 -18.49
C PRO A 71 0.52 -10.28 -18.00
N GLN A 72 1.67 -10.85 -17.61
CA GLN A 72 1.77 -12.24 -17.17
C GLN A 72 2.44 -12.32 -15.79
N PHE A 73 1.63 -12.29 -14.75
CA PHE A 73 2.11 -12.39 -13.38
C PHE A 73 2.48 -13.83 -13.00
N THR A 74 3.70 -14.03 -12.53
CA THR A 74 4.21 -15.31 -12.01
C THR A 74 4.51 -15.20 -10.52
N LEU A 75 4.19 -16.25 -9.76
CA LEU A 75 4.42 -16.30 -8.32
C LEU A 75 5.93 -16.30 -8.01
N VAL A 76 6.41 -15.30 -7.27
CA VAL A 76 7.81 -15.20 -6.83
C VAL A 76 7.98 -15.45 -5.33
N SER A 77 6.93 -15.25 -4.54
CA SER A 77 6.93 -15.56 -3.11
C SER A 77 5.52 -15.91 -2.65
N PRO A 78 5.27 -17.15 -2.22
CA PRO A 78 3.96 -17.53 -1.69
C PRO A 78 3.70 -16.86 -0.34
N GLN A 79 2.42 -16.66 0.00
CA GLN A 79 2.02 -16.22 1.34
C GLN A 79 2.49 -17.22 2.39
N ARG A 80 2.84 -16.70 3.55
CA ARG A 80 3.23 -17.50 4.71
C ARG A 80 2.09 -17.46 5.72
N LYS A 81 1.66 -18.64 6.18
CA LYS A 81 0.62 -18.71 7.20
C LYS A 81 0.99 -17.89 8.45
N GLY A 82 0.14 -16.94 8.79
CA GLY A 82 0.33 -16.05 9.95
C GLY A 82 1.31 -14.89 9.70
N ALA A 83 1.74 -14.68 8.42
CA ALA A 83 2.62 -13.57 8.04
C ALA A 83 2.32 -13.15 6.59
N GLU A 84 1.03 -12.88 6.31
CA GLU A 84 0.57 -12.50 4.98
C GLU A 84 1.09 -11.11 4.62
N PHE A 85 1.65 -10.99 3.40
CA PHE A 85 2.05 -9.69 2.85
C PHE A 85 0.81 -8.83 2.59
N VAL A 86 0.87 -7.58 3.03
CA VAL A 86 -0.23 -6.62 2.89
C VAL A 86 0.10 -5.47 1.94
N ASP A 87 1.38 -5.11 1.80
CA ASP A 87 1.81 -4.06 0.88
C ASP A 87 3.26 -4.24 0.45
N ILE A 88 3.66 -3.57 -0.64
CA ILE A 88 5.01 -3.63 -1.22
C ILE A 88 5.39 -2.28 -1.80
N GLU A 89 6.66 -1.89 -1.61
CA GLU A 89 7.21 -0.63 -2.11
C GLU A 89 8.65 -0.82 -2.61
N SER A 90 9.01 -0.11 -3.68
CA SER A 90 10.38 -0.05 -4.19
C SER A 90 11.10 1.19 -3.66
N TYR A 91 12.25 0.99 -3.02
CA TYR A 91 13.07 2.07 -2.49
C TYR A 91 14.56 1.72 -2.58
N GLU A 92 15.39 2.64 -3.09
CA GLU A 92 16.86 2.51 -3.19
C GLU A 92 17.33 1.16 -3.77
N ASN A 93 16.78 0.77 -4.92
CA ASN A 93 17.08 -0.51 -5.59
C ASN A 93 16.74 -1.77 -4.79
N MET A 94 15.90 -1.67 -3.77
CA MET A 94 15.41 -2.79 -2.99
C MET A 94 13.89 -2.78 -2.95
N LEU A 95 13.31 -3.95 -2.83
CA LEU A 95 11.89 -4.13 -2.52
C LEU A 95 11.71 -4.23 -1.02
N TYR A 96 10.70 -3.54 -0.52
CA TYR A 96 10.23 -3.65 0.87
C TYR A 96 8.80 -4.14 0.83
N ALA A 97 8.49 -5.16 1.60
CA ALA A 97 7.13 -5.64 1.76
C ALA A 97 6.79 -5.72 3.25
N CYS A 98 5.60 -5.32 3.62
CA CYS A 98 5.15 -5.49 4.99
C CYS A 98 4.12 -6.61 5.09
N THR A 99 4.16 -7.29 6.22
CA THR A 99 3.06 -8.08 6.78
C THR A 99 2.40 -7.26 7.88
N ASN A 100 1.37 -7.78 8.52
CA ASN A 100 0.79 -7.06 9.67
C ASN A 100 1.82 -6.75 10.76
N ASP A 101 2.83 -7.61 10.96
CA ASP A 101 3.70 -7.55 12.14
C ASP A 101 5.16 -7.21 11.81
N ALA A 102 5.54 -7.17 10.53
CA ALA A 102 6.95 -7.04 10.16
C ALA A 102 7.14 -6.38 8.79
N ILE A 103 8.35 -5.84 8.59
CA ILE A 103 8.82 -5.35 7.29
C ILE A 103 9.98 -6.22 6.84
N PHE A 104 9.92 -6.66 5.60
CA PHE A 104 10.91 -7.48 4.93
C PHE A 104 11.55 -6.71 3.77
N GLN A 105 12.76 -7.08 3.41
CA GLN A 105 13.52 -6.53 2.30
C GLN A 105 14.01 -7.64 1.38
N ALA A 106 13.96 -7.40 0.06
CA ALA A 106 14.52 -8.27 -0.96
C ALA A 106 15.08 -7.46 -2.13
N SER A 107 16.06 -8.01 -2.86
CA SER A 107 16.59 -7.38 -4.07
C SER A 107 15.83 -7.75 -5.34
N SER A 108 15.05 -8.85 -5.33
CA SER A 108 14.38 -9.40 -6.52
C SER A 108 13.03 -10.07 -6.24
N GLY A 109 12.42 -9.82 -5.09
CA GLY A 109 11.11 -10.38 -4.75
C GLY A 109 11.07 -11.84 -4.32
N SER A 110 12.17 -12.59 -4.36
CA SER A 110 12.16 -14.04 -4.05
C SER A 110 12.80 -14.42 -2.71
N ARG A 111 13.75 -13.62 -2.24
CA ARG A 111 14.49 -13.91 -0.99
C ARG A 111 14.31 -12.78 0.01
N TRP A 112 13.24 -12.86 0.79
CA TRP A 112 12.87 -11.87 1.78
C TRP A 112 13.64 -12.07 3.08
N ARG A 113 14.28 -11.00 3.56
CA ARG A 113 14.96 -10.94 4.86
C ARG A 113 14.18 -10.02 5.78
N LEU A 114 13.97 -10.44 7.02
CA LEU A 114 13.38 -9.59 8.04
C LEU A 114 14.24 -8.35 8.23
N LYS A 115 13.62 -7.18 8.15
CA LYS A 115 14.28 -5.89 8.33
C LYS A 115 13.85 -5.22 9.62
N TYR A 116 12.57 -5.36 9.98
CA TYR A 116 12.01 -4.76 11.18
C TYR A 116 10.81 -5.59 11.69
N ASP A 117 10.75 -5.84 12.99
CA ASP A 117 9.77 -6.74 13.63
C ASP A 117 8.46 -6.06 14.07
N GLY A 118 8.31 -4.78 13.85
CA GLY A 118 7.05 -4.05 14.03
C GLY A 118 6.50 -3.87 15.45
N LYS A 119 7.09 -4.49 16.48
CA LYS A 119 6.55 -4.49 17.86
C LYS A 119 6.20 -3.11 18.41
N ALA A 120 6.96 -2.09 18.03
CA ALA A 120 6.73 -0.72 18.48
C ALA A 120 5.57 -0.03 17.74
N CYS A 121 5.28 -0.41 16.49
CA CYS A 121 4.34 0.26 15.58
C CYS A 121 2.91 -0.26 15.67
N GLY A 122 2.71 -1.51 16.13
CA GLY A 122 1.47 -2.25 15.92
C GLY A 122 1.39 -2.80 14.49
N HIS A 123 0.18 -3.08 13.99
CA HIS A 123 -0.01 -3.62 12.66
C HIS A 123 0.35 -2.62 11.56
N PHE A 124 1.07 -3.09 10.55
CA PHE A 124 1.34 -2.33 9.32
C PHE A 124 0.19 -2.48 8.33
N PHE A 125 -0.11 -1.41 7.62
CA PHE A 125 -1.17 -1.35 6.60
C PHE A 125 -0.66 -0.92 5.24
N SER A 126 0.34 -0.02 5.18
CA SER A 126 0.85 0.54 3.93
C SER A 126 2.30 0.98 4.06
N LEU A 127 3.04 0.85 2.97
CA LEU A 127 4.36 1.41 2.76
C LEU A 127 4.30 2.46 1.66
N LEU A 128 5.16 3.48 1.76
CA LEU A 128 5.27 4.52 0.74
C LEU A 128 6.70 5.08 0.71
N HIS A 129 7.31 5.07 -0.47
CA HIS A 129 8.49 5.89 -0.75
C HIS A 129 8.05 7.30 -1.13
N PHE A 130 8.54 8.29 -0.40
CA PHE A 130 8.24 9.69 -0.65
C PHE A 130 9.41 10.59 -0.25
N GLN A 131 9.85 11.47 -1.17
CA GLN A 131 10.95 12.43 -0.94
C GLN A 131 12.21 11.79 -0.34
N GLY A 132 12.65 10.65 -0.91
CA GLY A 132 13.87 9.97 -0.47
C GLY A 132 13.76 9.27 0.90
N LYS A 133 12.56 9.06 1.41
CA LYS A 133 12.30 8.35 2.67
C LYS A 133 11.24 7.28 2.49
N LEU A 134 11.33 6.22 3.28
CA LEU A 134 10.32 5.18 3.33
C LEU A 134 9.43 5.42 4.56
N PHE A 135 8.13 5.57 4.32
CA PHE A 135 7.09 5.74 5.33
C PHE A 135 6.27 4.46 5.49
N ALA A 136 5.72 4.26 6.66
CA ALA A 136 4.75 3.21 6.95
C ALA A 136 3.53 3.76 7.68
N ALA A 137 2.34 3.42 7.19
CA ALA A 137 1.11 3.57 7.96
C ALA A 137 0.94 2.34 8.86
N CYS A 138 0.70 2.57 10.14
CA CYS A 138 0.54 1.52 11.13
C CYS A 138 -0.60 1.85 12.09
N GLU A 139 -0.97 0.85 12.88
CA GLU A 139 -2.02 0.99 13.91
C GLU A 139 -1.80 2.19 14.85
N LYS A 140 -0.55 2.47 15.22
CA LYS A 140 -0.23 3.59 16.14
C LYS A 140 0.01 4.92 15.44
N GLY A 141 0.08 4.97 14.12
CA GLY A 141 0.32 6.21 13.38
C GLY A 141 1.25 6.06 12.18
N ILE A 142 1.95 7.12 11.84
CA ILE A 142 2.91 7.14 10.74
C ILE A 142 4.33 7.00 11.30
N TYR A 143 5.08 6.09 10.72
CA TYR A 143 6.49 5.87 11.00
C TYR A 143 7.33 6.17 9.76
N VAL A 144 8.55 6.64 9.98
CA VAL A 144 9.53 6.90 8.93
C VAL A 144 10.79 6.10 9.19
N SER A 145 11.34 5.52 8.14
CA SER A 145 12.55 4.74 8.26
C SER A 145 13.81 5.60 8.15
N SER A 146 14.86 5.12 8.81
CA SER A 146 16.23 5.53 8.58
C SER A 146 17.10 4.32 8.28
N GLN A 147 18.29 4.55 7.68
CA GLN A 147 19.23 3.50 7.29
C GLN A 147 18.54 2.37 6.48
N GLU A 148 17.86 2.74 5.39
CA GLU A 148 17.25 1.79 4.45
C GLU A 148 16.30 0.80 5.14
N GLY A 149 15.38 1.28 5.96
CA GLY A 149 14.40 0.46 6.66
C GLY A 149 14.92 -0.34 7.85
N LYS A 150 16.15 -0.09 8.32
CA LYS A 150 16.72 -0.78 9.49
C LYS A 150 16.13 -0.28 10.80
N PHE A 151 15.88 1.01 10.89
CA PHE A 151 15.26 1.64 12.06
C PHE A 151 14.01 2.41 11.63
N TRP A 152 12.98 2.35 12.46
CA TRP A 152 11.72 3.03 12.26
C TRP A 152 11.41 3.92 13.46
N HIS A 153 11.12 5.15 13.18
CA HIS A 153 10.83 6.16 14.20
C HIS A 153 9.42 6.69 14.01
N PRO A 154 8.69 6.95 15.10
CA PRO A 154 7.40 7.62 14.99
C PRO A 154 7.58 8.99 14.35
N ARG A 155 6.81 9.27 13.31
CA ARG A 155 6.76 10.55 12.65
C ARG A 155 5.55 11.34 13.08
N PHE A 156 4.41 10.65 13.20
CA PHE A 156 3.17 11.21 13.66
C PHE A 156 2.36 10.15 14.40
N ILE A 157 1.91 10.47 15.60
CA ILE A 157 1.06 9.59 16.42
C ILE A 157 -0.12 10.43 16.89
N SER A 158 -1.33 10.02 16.55
CA SER A 158 -2.56 10.65 17.01
C SER A 158 -3.69 9.64 17.09
N LYS A 159 -4.41 9.66 18.19
CA LYS A 159 -5.68 8.93 18.34
C LYS A 159 -6.86 9.70 17.77
N GLU A 160 -6.73 11.00 17.59
CA GLU A 160 -7.80 11.88 17.12
C GLU A 160 -8.10 11.67 15.65
N LEU A 161 -7.05 11.48 14.82
CA LEU A 161 -7.20 11.28 13.38
C LEU A 161 -7.59 9.85 13.00
N GLY A 162 -7.62 8.93 13.97
CA GLY A 162 -7.94 7.54 13.72
C GLY A 162 -6.74 6.69 13.29
N MET A 163 -7.02 5.50 12.77
CA MET A 163 -6.03 4.54 12.33
C MET A 163 -5.65 4.80 10.87
N PHE A 164 -4.38 5.04 10.61
CA PHE A 164 -3.87 5.25 9.26
C PHE A 164 -3.81 3.92 8.50
N VAL A 165 -4.58 3.81 7.42
CA VAL A 165 -4.70 2.55 6.65
C VAL A 165 -4.07 2.61 5.27
N ALA A 166 -3.88 3.81 4.71
CA ALA A 166 -3.20 3.99 3.42
C ALA A 166 -2.44 5.31 3.39
N LEU A 167 -1.35 5.33 2.65
CA LEU A 167 -0.54 6.51 2.32
C LEU A 167 -0.40 6.64 0.82
N ASP A 168 -0.34 7.88 0.34
CA ASP A 168 0.03 8.21 -1.03
C ASP A 168 0.79 9.54 -1.06
N GLY A 169 1.53 9.78 -2.15
CA GLY A 169 2.30 10.98 -2.38
C GLY A 169 2.00 11.61 -3.73
N LEU A 170 1.80 12.93 -3.76
CA LEU A 170 1.64 13.67 -5.00
C LEU A 170 2.31 15.04 -4.89
N GLY A 171 3.31 15.30 -5.74
CA GLY A 171 4.12 16.50 -5.67
C GLY A 171 4.91 16.56 -4.37
N ASP A 172 4.68 17.59 -3.59
CA ASP A 172 5.29 17.82 -2.28
C ASP A 172 4.40 17.39 -1.10
N LYS A 173 3.22 16.82 -1.36
CA LYS A 173 2.21 16.48 -0.35
C LYS A 173 2.08 14.99 -0.14
N LEU A 174 1.91 14.62 1.11
CA LEU A 174 1.47 13.29 1.54
C LEU A 174 -0.04 13.30 1.77
N PHE A 175 -0.67 12.22 1.38
CA PHE A 175 -2.08 11.96 1.64
C PHE A 175 -2.23 10.70 2.47
N ALA A 176 -3.17 10.71 3.38
CA ALA A 176 -3.48 9.57 4.23
C ALA A 176 -4.97 9.29 4.25
N GLN A 177 -5.32 8.02 4.20
CA GLN A 177 -6.64 7.55 4.55
C GLN A 177 -6.61 6.98 5.97
N THR A 178 -7.58 7.36 6.79
CA THR A 178 -7.81 6.77 8.10
C THR A 178 -9.24 6.20 8.18
N ASP A 179 -9.55 5.51 9.26
CA ASP A 179 -10.92 5.08 9.57
C ASP A 179 -11.88 6.24 9.88
N LYS A 180 -11.37 7.49 9.99
CA LYS A 180 -12.16 8.71 10.24
C LYS A 180 -12.23 9.66 9.05
N GLY A 181 -11.47 9.44 7.97
CA GLY A 181 -11.48 10.29 6.79
C GLY A 181 -10.15 10.38 6.06
N PHE A 182 -10.06 11.42 5.23
CA PHE A 182 -8.86 11.72 4.44
C PHE A 182 -8.13 12.94 5.00
N PHE A 183 -6.81 12.85 4.97
CA PHE A 183 -5.93 13.89 5.49
C PHE A 183 -4.80 14.17 4.52
N VAL A 184 -4.29 15.40 4.55
CA VAL A 184 -3.14 15.85 3.78
C VAL A 184 -2.08 16.45 4.71
N SER A 185 -0.83 16.20 4.38
CA SER A 185 0.36 16.79 5.01
C SER A 185 1.25 17.41 3.94
N ASP A 186 1.73 18.62 4.17
CA ASP A 186 2.70 19.36 3.33
C ASP A 186 4.08 19.49 3.98
N ASP A 187 4.30 18.81 5.10
CA ASP A 187 5.53 18.86 5.88
C ASP A 187 6.12 17.47 6.19
N ALA A 188 5.94 16.54 5.26
CA ALA A 188 6.42 15.17 5.35
C ALA A 188 5.92 14.44 6.61
N ALA A 189 4.59 14.48 6.82
CA ALA A 189 3.85 13.80 7.88
C ALA A 189 4.10 14.33 9.30
N GLN A 190 4.52 15.58 9.49
CA GLN A 190 4.60 16.17 10.84
C GLN A 190 3.23 16.67 11.33
N HIS A 191 2.48 17.31 10.43
CA HIS A 191 1.12 17.76 10.70
C HIS A 191 0.17 17.27 9.61
N TRP A 192 -1.09 17.07 9.98
CA TRP A 192 -2.13 16.59 9.09
C TRP A 192 -3.37 17.45 9.19
N HIS A 193 -3.93 17.80 8.04
CA HIS A 193 -5.15 18.59 7.92
C HIS A 193 -6.25 17.77 7.25
N PRO A 194 -7.52 17.86 7.70
CA PRO A 194 -8.63 17.22 7.02
C PRO A 194 -8.72 17.63 5.54
N GLN A 195 -9.05 16.69 4.70
CA GLN A 195 -9.29 16.92 3.28
C GLN A 195 -10.80 16.83 3.02
N ASP A 196 -11.52 17.96 3.15
CA ASP A 196 -12.98 18.00 3.11
C ASP A 196 -13.59 17.76 1.72
N ASN A 197 -12.86 18.08 0.66
CA ASN A 197 -13.24 17.75 -0.71
C ASN A 197 -12.21 16.78 -1.26
N VAL A 198 -12.56 15.50 -1.32
CA VAL A 198 -11.69 14.43 -1.84
C VAL A 198 -11.35 14.70 -3.30
N LYS A 199 -10.52 15.71 -3.57
CA LYS A 199 -9.82 15.99 -4.82
C LYS A 199 -8.35 15.61 -4.65
N GLY A 200 -8.11 14.43 -4.10
CA GLY A 200 -6.78 13.87 -3.95
C GLY A 200 -6.50 12.84 -5.05
N PRO A 201 -5.32 12.25 -5.03
CA PRO A 201 -4.95 11.19 -5.97
C PRO A 201 -5.97 10.05 -6.00
N TRP A 202 -6.69 9.79 -4.90
CA TRP A 202 -7.72 8.75 -4.83
C TRP A 202 -8.97 9.00 -5.66
N THR A 203 -9.39 10.28 -5.83
CA THR A 203 -10.54 10.60 -6.69
C THR A 203 -10.21 10.45 -8.17
N ALA A 204 -9.02 10.85 -8.58
CA ALA A 204 -8.58 10.71 -9.97
C ALA A 204 -8.39 9.24 -10.35
N ALA A 205 -7.90 8.41 -9.43
CA ALA A 205 -7.66 6.98 -9.67
C ALA A 205 -8.94 6.14 -9.72
N MET A 206 -10.05 6.60 -9.12
CA MET A 206 -11.25 5.77 -8.91
C MET A 206 -12.56 6.38 -9.40
N GLY A 207 -12.49 7.47 -10.18
CA GLY A 207 -13.73 8.11 -10.65
C GLY A 207 -14.65 8.59 -9.53
N GLY A 208 -14.08 8.94 -8.37
CA GLY A 208 -14.81 9.50 -7.23
C GLY A 208 -15.28 8.48 -6.17
N THR A 209 -14.93 7.21 -6.31
CA THR A 209 -15.36 6.18 -5.34
C THR A 209 -14.28 5.94 -4.26
N MET A 210 -14.68 5.88 -2.98
CA MET A 210 -13.75 5.61 -1.87
C MET A 210 -13.08 4.24 -2.02
N LEU A 211 -11.75 4.20 -1.86
CA LEU A 211 -10.89 3.03 -2.07
C LEU A 211 -11.01 1.96 -0.99
N PHE A 212 -11.44 2.29 0.20
CA PHE A 212 -11.44 1.39 1.32
C PHE A 212 -12.67 1.60 2.19
N GLU A 213 -13.60 0.66 2.16
CA GLU A 213 -14.33 0.33 3.38
C GLU A 213 -13.36 -0.50 4.22
N PRO A 214 -12.90 -0.02 5.38
CA PRO A 214 -12.19 -0.89 6.30
C PRO A 214 -13.13 -2.06 6.60
N ARG A 215 -12.72 -3.26 6.29
CA ARG A 215 -13.38 -4.46 6.83
C ARG A 215 -13.10 -4.51 8.33
N LEU A 216 -13.72 -3.61 9.05
CA LEU A 216 -13.87 -3.73 10.49
C LEU A 216 -14.69 -4.99 10.69
N LYS A 217 -14.05 -6.09 11.09
CA LYS A 217 -14.76 -7.20 11.68
C LYS A 217 -15.62 -6.58 12.77
N LYS A 218 -16.96 -6.48 12.55
CA LYS A 218 -17.89 -6.21 13.62
C LYS A 218 -17.56 -7.21 14.71
N ARG A 219 -17.02 -6.73 15.82
CA ARG A 219 -17.08 -7.48 17.07
C ARG A 219 -18.56 -7.64 17.35
N GLU A 220 -19.11 -8.81 17.01
CA GLU A 220 -20.40 -9.23 17.52
C GLU A 220 -20.29 -9.19 19.04
N LYS A 221 -20.96 -8.21 19.63
CA LYS A 221 -21.25 -8.23 21.05
C LYS A 221 -22.24 -9.38 21.24
N ASN A 222 -21.73 -10.54 21.59
CA ASN A 222 -22.53 -11.56 22.22
C ASN A 222 -23.00 -10.99 23.56
N SER A 223 -24.18 -10.36 23.52
CA SER A 223 -24.96 -10.10 24.70
C SER A 223 -25.66 -11.41 25.03
N GLU A 224 -24.99 -12.30 25.76
CA GLU A 224 -25.67 -13.36 26.48
C GLU A 224 -26.62 -12.69 27.48
N LYS A 225 -27.91 -12.76 27.17
CA LYS A 225 -28.96 -12.63 28.15
C LYS A 225 -28.98 -13.91 28.98
N ILE A 226 -28.49 -13.83 30.20
CA ILE A 226 -28.81 -14.81 31.24
C ILE A 226 -30.21 -14.48 31.74
N LEU A 227 -31.09 -15.43 31.57
CA LEU A 227 -32.30 -15.63 32.39
C LEU A 227 -32.04 -16.82 33.30
#